data_69dbee4e5a6c2f700374a9461cc993fb
#
_entry.id   69dbee4e5a6c2f700374a9461cc993fb
#
_cell.length_a   1.000
_cell.length_b   1.000
_cell.length_c   1.000
_cell.angle_alpha   90.00
_cell.angle_beta   90.00
_cell.angle_gamma   90.00
#
_symmetry.space_group_name_H-M   'P 1'
#
loop_
_entity.id
_entity.type
_entity.pdbx_description
1 polymer ?
#
loop_
_entity_poly.entity_id
_entity_poly.type
_entity_poly.pdbx_seq_one_letter_code
_entity_poly.pdbx_strand_id
1 'polypeptide(L)'
;MNNVWEEIVITIFGIFGIYTWWGETYSDSREAYLGQINPQWGMSRSMAAMTCPCMSIAFTLIGISMLLKRAGAPGFVWFPLSFIALFFLFIGALYILPFPLPRLIDSRYQFMKRNGLLDDNGDPLPDEEAERILAQREENE
;
A
#
# COMPACT_ATOMS: atom_id res chain seq x y z
N MET A 1 2.23 -34.18 7.43
CA MET A 1 1.22 -33.34 8.14
C MET A 1 1.36 -31.93 7.62
N ASN A 2 0.50 -31.53 6.69
CA ASN A 2 0.54 -30.16 6.17
C ASN A 2 -0.12 -29.26 7.22
N ASN A 3 0.67 -28.39 7.80
CA ASN A 3 0.23 -27.55 8.90
C ASN A 3 -0.68 -26.42 8.39
N VAL A 4 -1.94 -26.39 8.84
CA VAL A 4 -2.89 -25.27 8.57
C VAL A 4 -2.31 -23.92 8.98
N TRP A 5 -1.32 -23.93 9.86
CA TRP A 5 -0.65 -22.73 10.35
C TRP A 5 0.03 -21.90 9.27
N GLU A 6 0.58 -22.52 8.23
CA GLU A 6 1.23 -21.80 7.14
C GLU A 6 0.23 -20.92 6.39
N GLU A 7 -0.94 -21.46 6.09
CA GLU A 7 -2.01 -20.76 5.38
C GLU A 7 -2.61 -19.64 6.22
N ILE A 8 -2.77 -19.88 7.52
CA ILE A 8 -3.23 -18.88 8.49
C ILE A 8 -2.20 -17.74 8.60
N VAL A 9 -0.93 -18.08 8.76
CA VAL A 9 0.16 -17.08 8.89
C VAL A 9 0.24 -16.21 7.64
N ILE A 10 0.19 -16.79 6.45
CA ILE A 10 0.21 -16.05 5.18
C ILE A 10 -1.00 -15.10 5.09
N THR A 11 -2.18 -15.56 5.48
CA THR A 11 -3.40 -14.75 5.47
C THR A 11 -3.29 -13.57 6.44
N ILE A 12 -2.86 -13.83 7.68
CA ILE A 12 -2.70 -12.78 8.71
C ILE A 12 -1.65 -11.76 8.28
N PHE A 13 -0.53 -12.24 7.72
CA PHE A 13 0.53 -11.35 7.22
C PHE A 13 0.02 -10.44 6.11
N GLY A 14 -0.76 -10.97 5.17
CA GLY A 14 -1.39 -10.19 4.13
C GLY A 14 -2.36 -9.13 4.68
N ILE A 15 -3.24 -9.51 5.60
CA ILE A 15 -4.20 -8.57 6.25
C ILE A 15 -3.45 -7.48 7.01
N PHE A 16 -2.41 -7.84 7.76
CA PHE A 16 -1.58 -6.88 8.50
C PHE A 16 -0.90 -5.89 7.55
N GLY A 17 -0.38 -6.37 6.42
CA GLY A 17 0.22 -5.50 5.41
C GLY A 17 -0.77 -4.52 4.78
N ILE A 18 -2.03 -4.93 4.56
CA ILE A 18 -3.09 -4.02 4.09
C ILE A 18 -3.39 -2.97 5.16
N TYR A 19 -3.50 -3.38 6.41
CA TYR A 19 -3.81 -2.48 7.52
C TYR A 19 -2.72 -1.40 7.72
N THR A 20 -1.45 -1.80 7.70
CA THR A 20 -0.31 -0.87 7.84
C THR A 20 -0.25 0.09 6.66
N TRP A 21 -0.36 -0.42 5.43
CA TRP A 21 -0.39 0.42 4.24
C TRP A 21 -1.55 1.44 4.26
N TRP A 22 -2.74 1.01 4.68
CA TRP A 22 -3.90 1.89 4.81
C TRP A 22 -3.63 3.01 5.82
N GLY A 23 -3.11 2.67 7.00
CA GLY A 23 -2.75 3.63 8.03
C GLY A 23 -1.74 4.67 7.55
N GLU A 24 -0.68 4.23 6.86
CA GLU A 24 0.33 5.13 6.32
C GLU A 24 -0.19 6.03 5.17
N THR A 25 -1.06 5.49 4.32
CA THR A 25 -1.57 6.22 3.15
C THR A 25 -2.63 7.25 3.51
N TYR A 26 -3.49 6.95 4.48
CA TYR A 26 -4.63 7.80 4.86
C TYR A 26 -4.42 8.59 6.15
N SER A 27 -3.29 8.43 6.82
CA SER A 27 -2.94 9.29 7.95
C SER A 27 -2.57 10.69 7.46
N ASP A 28 -3.14 11.71 8.10
CA ASP A 28 -2.81 13.11 7.83
C ASP A 28 -1.70 13.63 8.76
N SER A 29 -1.00 12.74 9.47
CA SER A 29 0.12 13.11 10.32
C SER A 29 1.36 13.50 9.50
N ARG A 30 2.14 14.44 10.04
CA ARG A 30 3.43 14.84 9.47
C ARG A 30 4.40 13.65 9.35
N GLU A 31 4.35 12.72 10.31
CA GLU A 31 5.17 11.52 10.32
C GLU A 31 4.88 10.62 9.12
N ALA A 32 3.59 10.43 8.78
CA ALA A 32 3.19 9.67 7.60
C ALA A 32 3.68 10.35 6.31
N TYR A 33 3.62 11.69 6.23
CA TYR A 33 4.14 12.44 5.09
C TYR A 33 5.67 12.30 4.96
N LEU A 34 6.41 12.43 6.04
CA LEU A 34 7.87 12.25 6.05
C LEU A 34 8.27 10.83 5.63
N GLY A 35 7.51 9.81 6.04
CA GLY A 35 7.68 8.43 5.60
C GLY A 35 7.45 8.25 4.09
N GLN A 36 6.56 9.03 3.49
CA GLN A 36 6.29 9.01 2.04
C GLN A 36 7.37 9.73 1.21
N ILE A 37 7.97 10.80 1.74
CA ILE A 37 9.06 11.53 1.08
C ILE A 37 10.37 10.75 1.15
N ASN A 38 10.65 10.19 2.31
CA ASN A 38 11.89 9.47 2.60
C ASN A 38 11.58 8.05 3.06
N PRO A 39 11.15 7.16 2.14
CA PRO A 39 10.73 5.83 2.52
C PRO A 39 11.88 5.11 3.20
N GLN A 40 11.64 4.73 4.45
CA GLN A 40 12.56 3.91 5.22
C GLN A 40 12.83 2.62 4.40
N TRP A 41 14.04 2.11 4.45
CA TRP A 41 14.44 0.88 3.76
C TRP A 41 14.87 1.03 2.28
N GLY A 42 15.09 2.25 1.77
CA GLY A 42 15.56 2.45 0.38
C GLY A 42 14.55 2.03 -0.71
N MET A 43 13.28 1.88 -0.34
CA MET A 43 12.21 1.59 -1.30
C MET A 43 11.87 2.82 -2.13
N SER A 44 11.60 2.64 -3.43
CA SER A 44 11.07 3.73 -4.25
C SER A 44 9.62 4.07 -3.85
N ARG A 45 9.18 5.32 -4.12
CA ARG A 45 7.79 5.74 -3.87
C ARG A 45 6.76 4.82 -4.55
N SER A 46 7.03 4.41 -5.78
CA SER A 46 6.18 3.48 -6.53
C SER A 46 6.08 2.12 -5.84
N MET A 47 7.17 1.65 -5.27
CA MET A 47 7.21 0.40 -4.55
C MET A 47 6.39 0.46 -3.26
N ALA A 48 6.53 1.50 -2.46
CA ALA A 48 5.75 1.67 -1.24
C ALA A 48 4.24 1.85 -1.54
N ALA A 49 3.89 2.65 -2.55
CA ALA A 49 2.51 2.96 -2.87
C ALA A 49 1.74 1.83 -3.55
N MET A 50 2.40 0.99 -4.35
CA MET A 50 1.74 -0.03 -5.17
C MET A 50 2.21 -1.45 -4.87
N THR A 51 3.52 -1.69 -4.72
CA THR A 51 4.03 -3.05 -4.47
C THR A 51 3.54 -3.58 -3.14
N CYS A 52 3.65 -2.78 -2.06
CA CYS A 52 3.23 -3.21 -0.72
C CYS A 52 1.75 -3.61 -0.65
N PRO A 53 0.77 -2.78 -1.08
CA PRO A 53 -0.63 -3.18 -1.03
C PRO A 53 -0.96 -4.33 -1.97
N CYS A 54 -0.40 -4.35 -3.18
CA CYS A 54 -0.63 -5.45 -4.13
C CYS A 54 -0.12 -6.78 -3.59
N MET A 55 1.08 -6.82 -3.03
CA MET A 55 1.63 -8.03 -2.40
C MET A 55 0.81 -8.47 -1.19
N SER A 56 0.38 -7.54 -0.36
CA SER A 56 -0.44 -7.82 0.82
C SER A 56 -1.80 -8.41 0.44
N ILE A 57 -2.47 -7.85 -0.57
CA ILE A 57 -3.72 -8.40 -1.13
C ILE A 57 -3.47 -9.79 -1.70
N ALA A 58 -2.41 -9.97 -2.47
CA ALA A 58 -2.07 -11.26 -3.05
C ALA A 58 -1.84 -12.34 -1.99
N PHE A 59 -1.06 -12.07 -0.94
CA PHE A 59 -0.85 -12.99 0.17
C PHE A 59 -2.15 -13.34 0.89
N THR A 60 -3.01 -12.36 1.15
CA THR A 60 -4.33 -12.60 1.75
C THR A 60 -5.16 -13.55 0.87
N LEU A 61 -5.25 -13.30 -0.43
CA LEU A 61 -6.02 -14.11 -1.36
C LEU A 61 -5.44 -15.51 -1.53
N ILE A 62 -4.12 -15.66 -1.56
CA ILE A 62 -3.44 -16.97 -1.61
C ILE A 62 -3.78 -17.76 -0.35
N GLY A 63 -3.61 -17.17 0.83
CA GLY A 63 -3.88 -17.83 2.09
C GLY A 63 -5.34 -18.29 2.19
N ILE A 64 -6.30 -17.41 1.85
CA ILE A 64 -7.74 -17.77 1.82
C ILE A 64 -8.00 -18.87 0.80
N SER A 65 -7.44 -18.80 -0.39
CA SER A 65 -7.61 -19.81 -1.44
C SER A 65 -7.11 -21.19 -0.98
N MET A 66 -5.96 -21.24 -0.30
CA MET A 66 -5.40 -22.47 0.24
C MET A 66 -6.28 -23.05 1.37
N LEU A 67 -6.80 -22.19 2.26
CA LEU A 67 -7.73 -22.61 3.31
C LEU A 67 -9.02 -23.17 2.74
N LEU A 68 -9.60 -22.52 1.73
CA LEU A 68 -10.82 -22.99 1.05
C LEU A 68 -10.60 -24.33 0.35
N LYS A 69 -9.49 -24.49 -0.36
CA LYS A 69 -9.11 -25.75 -1.00
C LYS A 69 -8.98 -26.86 0.03
N ARG A 70 -8.37 -26.59 1.18
CA ARG A 70 -8.22 -27.55 2.28
C ARG A 70 -9.56 -27.91 2.94
N ALA A 71 -10.46 -26.94 3.06
CA ALA A 71 -11.81 -27.16 3.57
C ALA A 71 -12.72 -27.98 2.60
N GLY A 72 -12.19 -28.38 1.45
CA GLY A 72 -12.94 -29.14 0.46
C GLY A 72 -13.85 -28.28 -0.42
N ALA A 73 -13.66 -26.97 -0.46
CA ALA A 73 -14.42 -26.09 -1.33
C ALA A 73 -14.23 -26.47 -2.81
N PRO A 74 -15.29 -26.40 -3.63
CA PRO A 74 -15.20 -26.74 -5.04
C PRO A 74 -14.27 -25.80 -5.80
N GLY A 75 -13.62 -26.29 -6.86
CA GLY A 75 -12.59 -25.59 -7.61
C GLY A 75 -13.01 -24.24 -8.15
N PHE A 76 -14.28 -24.06 -8.51
CA PHE A 76 -14.81 -22.79 -9.01
C PHE A 76 -14.82 -21.65 -7.95
N VAL A 77 -14.61 -21.98 -6.67
CA VAL A 77 -14.53 -20.99 -5.58
C VAL A 77 -13.08 -20.55 -5.36
N TRP A 78 -12.16 -21.49 -5.14
CA TRP A 78 -10.78 -21.13 -4.78
C TRP A 78 -9.89 -20.82 -5.99
N PHE A 79 -10.18 -21.36 -7.17
CA PHE A 79 -9.38 -21.14 -8.36
C PHE A 79 -9.38 -19.66 -8.84
N PRO A 80 -10.56 -18.98 -8.94
CA PRO A 80 -10.59 -17.56 -9.28
C PRO A 80 -9.82 -16.69 -8.30
N LEU A 81 -9.87 -16.98 -6.99
CA LEU A 81 -9.12 -16.24 -5.99
C LEU A 81 -7.61 -16.35 -6.20
N SER A 82 -7.13 -17.56 -6.53
CA SER A 82 -5.72 -17.77 -6.85
C SER A 82 -5.29 -17.00 -8.11
N PHE A 83 -6.17 -16.92 -9.10
CA PHE A 83 -5.90 -16.20 -10.33
C PHE A 83 -5.84 -14.68 -10.11
N ILE A 84 -6.77 -14.15 -9.31
CA ILE A 84 -6.75 -12.74 -8.89
C ILE A 84 -5.48 -12.43 -8.07
N ALA A 85 -5.08 -13.34 -7.19
CA ALA A 85 -3.84 -13.18 -6.42
C ALA A 85 -2.61 -13.09 -7.32
N LEU A 86 -2.50 -13.95 -8.35
CA LEU A 86 -1.42 -13.89 -9.34
C LEU A 86 -1.41 -12.57 -10.10
N PHE A 87 -2.57 -12.02 -10.43
CA PHE A 87 -2.69 -10.71 -11.07
C PHE A 87 -2.13 -9.59 -10.17
N PHE A 88 -2.47 -9.59 -8.88
CA PHE A 88 -1.90 -8.63 -7.93
C PHE A 88 -0.40 -8.81 -7.72
N LEU A 89 0.10 -10.04 -7.68
CA LEU A 89 1.55 -10.32 -7.64
C LEU A 89 2.26 -9.73 -8.86
N PHE A 90 1.68 -9.91 -10.04
CA PHE A 90 2.25 -9.37 -11.27
C PHE A 90 2.29 -7.84 -11.26
N ILE A 91 1.19 -7.18 -10.86
CA ILE A 91 1.16 -5.72 -10.72
C ILE A 91 2.20 -5.27 -9.68
N GLY A 92 2.23 -5.90 -8.52
CA GLY A 92 3.20 -5.58 -7.47
C GLY A 92 4.65 -5.70 -7.96
N ALA A 93 4.95 -6.75 -8.73
CA ALA A 93 6.27 -6.95 -9.33
C ALA A 93 6.63 -5.88 -10.36
N LEU A 94 5.67 -5.43 -11.17
CA LEU A 94 5.90 -4.34 -12.15
C LEU A 94 6.30 -3.04 -11.46
N TYR A 95 5.69 -2.71 -10.33
CA TYR A 95 5.96 -1.48 -9.58
C TYR A 95 7.22 -1.53 -8.70
N ILE A 96 7.96 -2.65 -8.69
CA ILE A 96 9.34 -2.68 -8.20
C ILE A 96 10.23 -1.78 -9.08
N LEU A 97 9.93 -1.69 -10.37
CA LEU A 97 10.55 -0.72 -11.26
C LEU A 97 10.00 0.69 -10.98
N PRO A 98 10.82 1.74 -11.09
CA PRO A 98 10.43 3.11 -10.78
C PRO A 98 9.54 3.72 -11.89
N PHE A 99 8.34 3.18 -12.07
CA PHE A 99 7.36 3.77 -12.96
C PHE A 99 6.70 5.00 -12.33
N PRO A 100 6.36 6.02 -13.13
CA PRO A 100 5.63 7.18 -12.64
C PRO A 100 4.25 6.75 -12.14
N LEU A 101 3.91 7.17 -10.91
CA LEU A 101 2.61 6.88 -10.32
C LEU A 101 1.54 7.82 -10.91
N PRO A 102 0.38 7.29 -11.30
CA PRO A 102 -0.78 8.14 -11.59
C PRO A 102 -1.17 8.96 -10.37
N ARG A 103 -1.55 10.24 -10.55
CA ARG A 103 -1.94 11.16 -9.46
C ARG A 103 -3.01 10.60 -8.52
N LEU A 104 -3.90 9.73 -9.02
CA LEU A 104 -4.96 9.09 -8.23
C LEU A 104 -4.43 8.09 -7.20
N ILE A 105 -3.28 7.48 -7.45
CA ILE A 105 -2.70 6.40 -6.65
C ILE A 105 -1.50 6.92 -5.85
N ASP A 106 -0.97 8.08 -6.22
CA ASP A 106 0.14 8.72 -5.52
C ASP A 106 -0.34 9.23 -4.15
N SER A 107 0.04 8.52 -3.10
CA SER A 107 -0.31 8.86 -1.72
C SER A 107 0.18 10.26 -1.33
N ARG A 108 1.36 10.68 -1.82
CA ARG A 108 1.90 12.02 -1.60
C ARG A 108 1.01 13.09 -2.22
N TYR A 109 0.62 12.91 -3.48
CA TYR A 109 -0.28 13.85 -4.15
C TYR A 109 -1.62 13.97 -3.42
N GLN A 110 -2.19 12.84 -3.00
CA GLN A 110 -3.46 12.81 -2.27
C GLN A 110 -3.34 13.49 -0.88
N PHE A 111 -2.24 13.25 -0.18
CA PHE A 111 -1.95 13.94 1.09
C PHE A 111 -1.86 15.45 0.88
N MET A 112 -1.05 15.91 -0.07
CA MET A 112 -0.86 17.34 -0.35
C MET A 112 -2.18 18.00 -0.77
N LYS A 113 -2.99 17.31 -1.58
CA LYS A 113 -4.32 17.78 -1.98
C LYS A 113 -5.26 17.95 -0.78
N ARG A 114 -5.30 16.98 0.14
CA ARG A 114 -6.15 17.05 1.34
C ARG A 114 -5.73 18.18 2.28
N ASN A 115 -4.43 18.43 2.37
CA ASN A 115 -3.86 19.43 3.27
C ASN A 115 -3.70 20.81 2.63
N GLY A 116 -4.16 21.02 1.38
CA GLY A 116 -4.06 22.31 0.71
C GLY A 116 -2.62 22.72 0.40
N LEU A 117 -1.75 21.76 0.11
CA LEU A 117 -0.34 21.93 -0.21
C LEU A 117 -0.07 21.81 -1.73
N LEU A 118 -1.01 22.26 -2.54
CA LEU A 118 -0.88 22.34 -3.99
C LEU A 118 -0.65 23.80 -4.40
N ASP A 119 0.10 24.02 -5.47
CA ASP A 119 0.26 25.32 -6.08
C ASP A 119 -0.99 25.75 -6.88
N ASP A 120 -0.97 26.96 -7.44
CA ASP A 120 -2.09 27.51 -8.25
C ASP A 120 -2.38 26.68 -9.51
N ASN A 121 -1.43 25.86 -9.97
CA ASN A 121 -1.58 24.97 -11.11
C ASN A 121 -2.10 23.58 -10.72
N GLY A 122 -2.26 23.29 -9.42
CA GLY A 122 -2.66 22.01 -8.88
C GLY A 122 -1.52 20.98 -8.83
N ASP A 123 -0.27 21.43 -8.89
CA ASP A 123 0.90 20.60 -8.71
C ASP A 123 1.37 20.63 -7.23
N PRO A 124 1.98 19.53 -6.73
CA PRO A 124 2.49 19.46 -5.37
C PRO A 124 3.57 20.51 -5.11
N LEU A 125 3.48 21.22 -3.99
CA LEU A 125 4.54 22.13 -3.54
C LEU A 125 5.87 21.37 -3.36
N PRO A 126 7.02 22.08 -3.46
CA PRO A 126 8.31 21.51 -3.10
C PRO A 126 8.30 20.97 -1.67
N ASP A 127 9.02 19.86 -1.43
CA ASP A 127 8.99 19.17 -0.14
C ASP A 127 9.41 20.10 1.03
N GLU A 128 10.42 20.95 0.82
CA GLU A 128 10.89 21.90 1.83
C GLU A 128 9.82 22.94 2.23
N GLU A 129 9.02 23.39 1.27
CA GLU A 129 7.96 24.37 1.51
C GLU A 129 6.75 23.71 2.20
N ALA A 130 6.39 22.52 1.77
CA ALA A 130 5.33 21.73 2.39
C ALA A 130 5.66 21.39 3.86
N GLU A 131 6.91 21.01 4.15
CA GLU A 131 7.36 20.74 5.52
C GLU A 131 7.30 21.99 6.41
N ARG A 132 7.69 23.16 5.89
CA ARG A 132 7.61 24.44 6.65
C ARG A 132 6.17 24.77 7.02
N ILE A 133 5.23 24.62 6.06
CA ILE A 133 3.82 24.91 6.30
C ILE A 133 3.24 23.93 7.34
N LEU A 134 3.58 22.65 7.26
CA LEU A 134 3.14 21.64 8.22
C LEU A 134 3.70 21.91 9.63
N ALA A 135 5.00 22.26 9.73
CA ALA A 135 5.62 22.58 11.00
C ALA A 135 4.97 23.82 11.67
N GLN A 136 4.65 24.85 10.88
CA GLN A 136 3.96 26.05 11.40
C GLN A 136 2.53 25.77 11.89
N ARG A 137 1.84 24.79 11.29
CA ARG A 137 0.50 24.39 11.75
C ARG A 137 0.57 23.67 13.09
N GLU A 138 1.54 22.77 13.27
CA GLU A 138 1.75 22.06 14.54
C GLU A 138 2.12 23.01 15.70
N GLU A 139 2.87 24.09 15.43
CA GLU A 139 3.20 25.08 16.46
C GLU A 139 1.99 25.92 16.90
N ASN A 140 0.94 25.99 16.08
CA ASN A 140 -0.24 26.82 16.35
C ASN A 140 -1.45 26.04 16.91
N GLU A 141 -1.35 24.69 17.02
CA GLU A 141 -2.35 23.83 17.67
C GLU A 141 -2.02 23.56 19.13
#